data_ee7c7e447a3a474e213071d065c0a497
#
_entry.id   ee7c7e447a3a474e213071d065c0a497
#
_cell.length_a   1.000
_cell.length_b   1.000
_cell.length_c   1.000
_cell.angle_alpha   90.00
_cell.angle_beta   90.00
_cell.angle_gamma   90.00
#
_symmetry.space_group_name_H-M   'P 1'
#
loop_
_entity.id
_entity.type
_entity.pdbx_description
1 polymer ?
#
loop_
_entity_poly.entity_id
_entity_poly.type
_entity_poly.pdbx_seq_one_letter_code
_entity_poly.pdbx_strand_id
1 'polypeptide(L)'
;MKVSIDGILGSARKLNTQKRTEDDSSEKKKAPVAADRVSIGSKVASRLDSIQRELREVQTSLTRNQIIDDGIRQLREDLGRGSQNSARIFDEVRFGPAKVLHDFVGDSVTSDILDAKQERLRSLVDGDIGRLRRLQVESENILASDMAQPAAVDSILRNIDSVFTEQGAQALERSSRLNADAV
;
A
#
# COMPACT_ATOMS: atom_id res chain seq x y z
N MET A 1 13.23 16.05 8.15
CA MET A 1 13.00 15.49 9.50
C MET A 1 12.70 14.02 9.32
N LYS A 2 13.56 13.13 9.82
CA LYS A 2 13.29 11.67 9.82
C LYS A 2 12.40 11.37 11.02
N VAL A 3 11.12 11.06 10.80
CA VAL A 3 10.25 10.53 11.84
C VAL A 3 10.58 9.05 11.97
N SER A 4 11.20 8.67 13.09
CA SER A 4 11.55 7.28 13.36
C SER A 4 10.28 6.51 13.75
N ILE A 5 9.94 5.48 13.00
CA ILE A 5 8.79 4.58 13.24
C ILE A 5 8.90 3.89 14.60
N ASP A 6 10.11 3.66 15.12
CA ASP A 6 10.37 3.09 16.44
C ASP A 6 9.80 3.92 17.59
N GLY A 7 9.70 5.26 17.43
CA GLY A 7 9.11 6.14 18.45
C GLY A 7 7.61 5.95 18.62
N ILE A 8 6.89 5.63 17.54
CA ILE A 8 5.43 5.46 17.54
C ILE A 8 5.05 4.10 18.15
N LEU A 9 5.77 3.04 17.79
CA LEU A 9 5.57 1.69 18.34
C LEU A 9 5.91 1.61 19.84
N GLY A 10 6.92 2.36 20.30
CA GLY A 10 7.30 2.46 21.71
C GLY A 10 6.23 3.14 22.57
N SER A 11 5.56 4.15 22.03
CA SER A 11 4.50 4.90 22.73
C SER A 11 3.23 4.07 22.89
N ALA A 12 2.83 3.31 21.87
CA ALA A 12 1.67 2.41 21.92
C ALA A 12 1.85 1.27 22.95
N ARG A 13 3.06 0.73 23.07
CA ARG A 13 3.38 -0.31 24.08
C ARG A 13 3.34 0.24 25.51
N LYS A 14 3.79 1.47 25.76
CA LYS A 14 3.74 2.10 27.10
C LYS A 14 2.32 2.36 27.59
N LEU A 15 1.42 2.80 26.71
CA LEU A 15 0.01 3.03 27.03
C LEU A 15 -0.72 1.73 27.42
N ASN A 16 -0.40 0.62 26.78
CA ASN A 16 -1.05 -0.67 27.07
C ASN A 16 -0.57 -1.31 28.39
N THR A 17 0.65 -1.00 28.85
CA THR A 17 1.19 -1.49 30.14
C THR A 17 0.69 -0.68 31.35
N GLN A 18 0.44 0.62 31.17
CA GLN A 18 -0.05 1.47 32.27
C GLN A 18 -1.52 1.19 32.65
N LYS A 19 -2.35 0.76 31.68
CA LYS A 19 -3.78 0.48 31.92
C LYS A 19 -4.05 -0.86 32.62
N ARG A 20 -3.04 -1.73 32.75
CA ARG A 20 -3.20 -3.08 33.34
C ARG A 20 -3.03 -3.13 34.86
N THR A 21 -2.63 -2.03 35.51
CA THR A 21 -2.30 -2.00 36.96
C THR A 21 -3.32 -1.26 37.83
N GLU A 22 -4.42 -0.73 37.28
CA GLU A 22 -5.35 0.08 38.06
C GLU A 22 -6.77 -0.51 38.23
N ASP A 23 -7.05 -1.72 37.79
CA ASP A 23 -8.40 -2.29 37.85
C ASP A 23 -8.48 -3.53 38.75
N ASP A 24 -8.16 -3.37 40.02
CA ASP A 24 -8.50 -4.33 41.06
C ASP A 24 -9.06 -3.61 42.32
N SER A 25 -10.28 -3.07 42.19
CA SER A 25 -11.23 -2.91 43.29
C SER A 25 -12.53 -2.21 42.86
N SER A 26 -13.58 -2.86 43.17
CA SER A 26 -14.93 -2.43 43.57
C SER A 26 -16.11 -2.74 42.63
N GLU A 27 -16.88 -3.70 43.10
CA GLU A 27 -18.36 -3.80 43.25
C GLU A 27 -19.32 -3.51 42.06
N LYS A 28 -19.95 -4.60 41.68
CA LYS A 28 -21.38 -4.82 41.34
C LYS A 28 -22.21 -3.58 40.96
N LYS A 29 -22.47 -3.37 39.67
CA LYS A 29 -23.80 -2.95 39.17
C LYS A 29 -24.11 -3.63 37.83
N LYS A 30 -25.34 -4.14 37.75
CA LYS A 30 -25.99 -4.96 36.74
C LYS A 30 -25.79 -4.49 35.29
N ALA A 31 -25.52 -5.47 34.43
CA ALA A 31 -25.33 -5.32 32.99
C ALA A 31 -26.63 -5.15 32.20
N PRO A 32 -26.48 -4.39 31.10
CA PRO A 32 -26.83 -4.90 29.79
C PRO A 32 -25.65 -4.69 28.78
N VAL A 33 -24.44 -5.12 29.16
CA VAL A 33 -23.22 -4.76 28.39
C VAL A 33 -22.78 -5.86 27.40
N ALA A 34 -23.33 -7.08 27.54
CA ALA A 34 -22.87 -8.20 26.73
C ALA A 34 -23.35 -8.16 25.26
N ALA A 35 -24.56 -7.72 25.01
CA ALA A 35 -25.13 -7.68 23.65
C ALA A 35 -24.49 -6.58 22.79
N ASP A 36 -24.21 -5.40 23.38
CA ASP A 36 -23.58 -4.30 22.67
C ASP A 36 -22.09 -4.60 22.36
N ARG A 37 -21.37 -5.25 23.28
CA ARG A 37 -19.97 -5.67 23.04
C ARG A 37 -19.86 -6.69 21.91
N VAL A 38 -20.77 -7.65 21.81
CA VAL A 38 -20.81 -8.64 20.70
C VAL A 38 -21.12 -7.95 19.37
N SER A 39 -22.05 -7.00 19.36
CA SER A 39 -22.40 -6.24 18.15
C SER A 39 -21.25 -5.34 17.67
N ILE A 40 -20.54 -4.69 18.58
CA ILE A 40 -19.41 -3.82 18.23
C ILE A 40 -18.19 -4.65 17.80
N GLY A 41 -17.91 -5.76 18.47
CA GLY A 41 -16.87 -6.71 18.07
C GLY A 41 -17.08 -7.27 16.66
N SER A 42 -18.32 -7.55 16.27
CA SER A 42 -18.63 -8.00 14.92
C SER A 42 -18.44 -6.91 13.86
N LYS A 43 -18.74 -5.64 14.18
CA LYS A 43 -18.50 -4.49 13.28
C LYS A 43 -17.00 -4.22 13.08
N VAL A 44 -16.21 -4.32 14.13
CA VAL A 44 -14.73 -4.19 14.06
C VAL A 44 -14.15 -5.31 13.21
N ALA A 45 -14.56 -6.56 13.42
CA ALA A 45 -14.11 -7.69 12.60
C ALA A 45 -14.47 -7.50 11.12
N SER A 46 -15.70 -7.10 10.80
CA SER A 46 -16.10 -6.80 9.41
C SER A 46 -15.29 -5.66 8.80
N ARG A 47 -14.92 -4.66 9.59
CA ARG A 47 -14.09 -3.55 9.11
C ARG A 47 -12.65 -3.97 8.86
N LEU A 48 -12.07 -4.80 9.72
CA LEU A 48 -10.74 -5.38 9.51
C LEU A 48 -10.68 -6.23 8.24
N ASP A 49 -11.71 -7.05 7.98
CA ASP A 49 -11.83 -7.82 6.73
C ASP A 49 -11.93 -6.91 5.50
N SER A 50 -12.60 -5.76 5.62
CA SER A 50 -12.66 -4.75 4.55
C SER A 50 -11.29 -4.14 4.29
N ILE A 51 -10.58 -3.73 5.35
CA ILE A 51 -9.22 -3.18 5.27
C ILE A 51 -8.27 -4.19 4.59
N GLN A 52 -8.34 -5.47 4.95
CA GLN A 52 -7.52 -6.50 4.32
C GLN A 52 -7.82 -6.66 2.83
N ARG A 53 -9.08 -6.58 2.42
CA ARG A 53 -9.46 -6.62 0.99
C ARG A 53 -8.94 -5.41 0.26
N GLU A 54 -9.16 -4.21 0.80
CA GLU A 54 -8.67 -2.95 0.22
C GLU A 54 -7.15 -2.94 0.11
N LEU A 55 -6.43 -3.48 1.12
CA LEU A 55 -4.98 -3.62 1.08
C LEU A 55 -4.52 -4.51 -0.09
N ARG A 56 -5.16 -5.67 -0.30
CA ARG A 56 -4.85 -6.56 -1.43
C ARG A 56 -5.12 -5.88 -2.79
N GLU A 57 -6.20 -5.10 -2.90
CA GLU A 57 -6.51 -4.33 -4.10
C GLU A 57 -5.41 -3.31 -4.40
N VAL A 58 -4.96 -2.56 -3.38
CA VAL A 58 -3.89 -1.59 -3.54
C VAL A 58 -2.56 -2.27 -3.89
N GLN A 59 -2.21 -3.39 -3.26
CA GLN A 59 -1.02 -4.18 -3.61
C GLN A 59 -1.07 -4.64 -5.06
N THR A 60 -2.21 -5.16 -5.50
CA THR A 60 -2.43 -5.59 -6.88
C THR A 60 -2.29 -4.43 -7.87
N SER A 61 -2.86 -3.26 -7.54
CA SER A 61 -2.76 -2.03 -8.34
C SER A 61 -1.30 -1.57 -8.45
N LEU A 62 -0.57 -1.50 -7.34
CA LEU A 62 0.83 -1.11 -7.31
C LEU A 62 1.71 -2.05 -8.14
N THR A 63 1.53 -3.37 -8.00
CA THR A 63 2.27 -4.37 -8.80
C THR A 63 1.97 -4.19 -10.30
N ARG A 64 0.70 -3.99 -10.66
CA ARG A 64 0.32 -3.72 -12.05
C ARG A 64 0.97 -2.44 -12.57
N ASN A 65 0.96 -1.37 -11.78
CA ASN A 65 1.54 -0.08 -12.14
C ASN A 65 3.06 -0.17 -12.32
N GLN A 66 3.76 -0.99 -11.52
CA GLN A 66 5.19 -1.27 -11.68
C GLN A 66 5.49 -1.96 -13.01
N ILE A 67 4.71 -2.98 -13.37
CA ILE A 67 4.86 -3.70 -14.65
C ILE A 67 4.65 -2.74 -15.82
N ILE A 68 3.67 -1.84 -15.73
CA ILE A 68 3.43 -0.81 -16.76
C ILE A 68 4.60 0.18 -16.84
N ASP A 69 5.16 0.63 -15.71
CA ASP A 69 6.30 1.54 -15.68
C ASP A 69 7.54 0.93 -16.34
N ASP A 70 7.82 -0.34 -16.04
CA ASP A 70 8.91 -1.08 -16.67
C ASP A 70 8.69 -1.23 -18.19
N GLY A 71 7.45 -1.48 -18.61
CA GLY A 71 7.08 -1.52 -20.02
C GLY A 71 7.25 -0.18 -20.73
N ILE A 72 6.82 0.92 -20.11
CA ILE A 72 7.02 2.28 -20.67
C ILE A 72 8.51 2.57 -20.84
N ARG A 73 9.35 2.16 -19.90
CA ARG A 73 10.80 2.32 -19.98
C ARG A 73 11.38 1.54 -21.17
N GLN A 74 10.97 0.28 -21.35
CA GLN A 74 11.39 -0.53 -22.48
C GLN A 74 10.96 0.09 -23.83
N LEU A 75 9.73 0.62 -23.93
CA LEU A 75 9.27 1.32 -25.13
C LEU A 75 10.09 2.57 -25.42
N ARG A 76 10.48 3.32 -24.37
CA ARG A 76 11.31 4.53 -24.52
C ARG A 76 12.73 4.20 -25.01
N GLU A 77 13.34 3.13 -24.47
CA GLU A 77 14.63 2.64 -24.94
C GLU A 77 14.56 2.14 -26.39
N ASP A 78 13.48 1.46 -26.77
CA ASP A 78 13.26 0.98 -28.13
C ASP A 78 13.15 2.15 -29.12
N LEU A 79 12.37 3.19 -28.77
CA LEU A 79 12.28 4.42 -29.54
C LEU A 79 13.63 5.12 -29.67
N GLY A 80 14.40 5.23 -28.59
CA GLY A 80 15.72 5.88 -28.59
C GLY A 80 16.75 5.16 -29.47
N ARG A 81 16.61 3.84 -29.64
CA ARG A 81 17.44 3.04 -30.54
C ARG A 81 16.95 3.03 -32.00
N GLY A 82 15.82 3.66 -32.29
CA GLY A 82 15.18 3.63 -33.61
C GLY A 82 14.70 2.25 -34.03
N SER A 83 14.53 1.34 -33.08
CA SER A 83 14.03 -0.01 -33.34
C SER A 83 12.51 -0.03 -33.37
N GLN A 84 11.91 -1.06 -33.97
CA GLN A 84 10.46 -1.19 -34.15
C GLN A 84 9.93 -2.43 -33.43
N ASN A 85 10.39 -2.65 -32.17
CA ASN A 85 9.99 -3.81 -31.40
C ASN A 85 8.79 -3.58 -30.46
N SER A 86 8.11 -2.43 -30.60
CA SER A 86 7.01 -2.05 -29.69
C SER A 86 5.90 -3.10 -29.62
N ALA A 87 5.57 -3.76 -30.74
CA ALA A 87 4.57 -4.83 -30.77
C ALA A 87 4.99 -6.02 -29.86
N ARG A 88 6.27 -6.39 -29.86
CA ARG A 88 6.80 -7.45 -29.01
C ARG A 88 6.74 -7.03 -27.55
N ILE A 89 7.14 -5.81 -27.22
CA ILE A 89 7.10 -5.28 -25.86
C ILE A 89 5.67 -5.29 -25.32
N PHE A 90 4.67 -4.88 -26.12
CA PHE A 90 3.26 -4.96 -25.76
C PHE A 90 2.78 -6.38 -25.50
N ASP A 91 3.31 -7.37 -26.22
CA ASP A 91 2.96 -8.77 -26.03
C ASP A 91 3.64 -9.41 -24.80
N GLU A 92 4.84 -8.98 -24.47
CA GLU A 92 5.61 -9.51 -23.34
C GLU A 92 5.18 -8.90 -21.99
N VAL A 93 4.77 -7.63 -21.95
CA VAL A 93 4.41 -6.93 -20.71
C VAL A 93 2.97 -7.24 -20.32
N ARG A 94 2.82 -8.22 -19.43
CA ARG A 94 1.52 -8.75 -18.99
C ARG A 94 1.39 -8.76 -17.48
N PHE A 95 0.15 -8.61 -17.01
CA PHE A 95 -0.24 -8.90 -15.64
C PHE A 95 -1.29 -10.02 -15.65
N GLY A 96 -0.87 -11.24 -15.33
CA GLY A 96 -1.68 -12.42 -15.59
C GLY A 96 -1.99 -12.57 -17.10
N PRO A 97 -3.25 -12.77 -17.50
CA PRO A 97 -3.63 -12.86 -18.91
C PRO A 97 -3.73 -11.51 -19.63
N ALA A 98 -3.76 -10.38 -18.89
CA ALA A 98 -4.02 -9.05 -19.45
C ALA A 98 -2.76 -8.39 -20.03
N LYS A 99 -2.89 -7.78 -21.21
CA LYS A 99 -1.84 -6.98 -21.88
C LYS A 99 -1.84 -5.55 -21.32
N VAL A 100 -1.43 -5.39 -20.07
CA VAL A 100 -1.63 -4.16 -19.30
C VAL A 100 -0.92 -2.95 -19.88
N LEU A 101 0.22 -3.13 -20.55
CA LEU A 101 0.95 -2.04 -21.19
C LEU A 101 0.19 -1.52 -22.41
N HIS A 102 -0.28 -2.41 -23.28
CA HIS A 102 -1.05 -2.06 -24.45
C HIS A 102 -2.35 -1.33 -24.07
N ASP A 103 -3.08 -1.87 -23.09
CA ASP A 103 -4.33 -1.28 -22.58
C ASP A 103 -4.10 0.12 -21.98
N PHE A 104 -2.93 0.37 -21.42
CA PHE A 104 -2.59 1.64 -20.79
C PHE A 104 -2.04 2.67 -21.78
N VAL A 105 -1.12 2.28 -22.67
CA VAL A 105 -0.44 3.17 -23.62
C VAL A 105 -1.30 3.41 -24.86
N GLY A 106 -1.92 2.37 -25.42
CA GLY A 106 -2.62 2.37 -26.70
C GLY A 106 -1.70 2.03 -27.88
N ASP A 107 -2.22 2.12 -29.09
CA ASP A 107 -1.53 1.67 -30.32
C ASP A 107 -0.40 2.61 -30.77
N SER A 108 -0.45 3.88 -30.38
CA SER A 108 0.51 4.89 -30.81
C SER A 108 1.61 5.08 -29.78
N VAL A 109 2.86 4.90 -30.19
CA VAL A 109 4.05 5.04 -29.33
C VAL A 109 4.91 6.20 -29.83
N THR A 110 4.82 7.33 -29.12
CA THR A 110 5.68 8.51 -29.32
C THR A 110 6.24 8.96 -27.96
N SER A 111 7.33 9.73 -27.95
CA SER A 111 7.92 10.26 -26.71
C SER A 111 6.88 11.02 -25.89
N ASP A 112 6.14 11.92 -26.51
CA ASP A 112 5.14 12.76 -25.83
C ASP A 112 4.01 11.92 -25.20
N ILE A 113 3.57 10.87 -25.91
CA ILE A 113 2.57 9.94 -25.36
C ILE A 113 3.13 9.19 -24.16
N LEU A 114 4.37 8.69 -24.25
CA LEU A 114 4.99 7.98 -23.14
C LEU A 114 5.19 8.89 -21.93
N ASP A 115 5.56 10.16 -22.12
CA ASP A 115 5.71 11.13 -21.04
C ASP A 115 4.36 11.44 -20.36
N ALA A 116 3.32 11.67 -21.13
CA ALA A 116 1.97 11.87 -20.60
C ALA A 116 1.44 10.63 -19.85
N LYS A 117 1.71 9.43 -20.36
CA LYS A 117 1.31 8.17 -19.71
C LYS A 117 2.11 7.92 -18.44
N GLN A 118 3.39 8.25 -18.40
CA GLN A 118 4.21 8.14 -17.20
C GLN A 118 3.71 9.10 -16.10
N GLU A 119 3.34 10.33 -16.43
CA GLU A 119 2.77 11.26 -15.45
C GLU A 119 1.43 10.76 -14.91
N ARG A 120 0.57 10.22 -15.77
CA ARG A 120 -0.67 9.57 -15.34
C ARG A 120 -0.39 8.39 -14.42
N LEU A 121 0.62 7.57 -14.72
CA LEU A 121 0.99 6.42 -13.89
C LEU A 121 1.47 6.87 -12.50
N ARG A 122 2.28 7.93 -12.41
CA ARG A 122 2.70 8.54 -11.13
C ARG A 122 1.49 8.96 -10.30
N SER A 123 0.53 9.66 -10.92
CA SER A 123 -0.70 10.06 -10.23
C SER A 123 -1.50 8.87 -9.69
N LEU A 124 -1.56 7.74 -10.41
CA LEU A 124 -2.21 6.51 -9.92
C LEU A 124 -1.46 5.92 -8.72
N VAL A 125 -0.13 5.84 -8.79
CA VAL A 125 0.72 5.35 -7.69
C VAL A 125 0.58 6.22 -6.45
N ASP A 126 0.59 7.54 -6.61
CA ASP A 126 0.39 8.48 -5.49
C ASP A 126 -1.00 8.33 -4.86
N GLY A 127 -2.01 8.07 -5.67
CA GLY A 127 -3.36 7.74 -5.21
C GLY A 127 -3.39 6.46 -4.36
N ASP A 128 -2.71 5.41 -4.81
CA ASP A 128 -2.61 4.13 -4.10
C ASP A 128 -1.82 4.27 -2.78
N ILE A 129 -0.72 5.04 -2.78
CA ILE A 129 0.04 5.38 -1.57
C ILE A 129 -0.84 6.16 -0.58
N GLY A 130 -1.65 7.10 -1.07
CA GLY A 130 -2.61 7.84 -0.26
C GLY A 130 -3.68 6.92 0.36
N ARG A 131 -4.13 5.89 -0.38
CA ARG A 131 -5.04 4.86 0.17
C ARG A 131 -4.35 4.04 1.26
N LEU A 132 -3.11 3.57 1.06
CA LEU A 132 -2.35 2.84 2.08
C LEU A 132 -2.21 3.62 3.38
N ARG A 133 -1.88 4.91 3.31
CA ARG A 133 -1.77 5.77 4.50
C ARG A 133 -3.10 5.87 5.26
N ARG A 134 -4.22 5.99 4.55
CA ARG A 134 -5.55 5.99 5.20
C ARG A 134 -5.85 4.67 5.89
N LEU A 135 -5.55 3.53 5.24
CA LEU A 135 -5.74 2.21 5.84
C LEU A 135 -4.85 2.01 7.07
N GLN A 136 -3.62 2.53 7.05
CA GLN A 136 -2.71 2.51 8.19
C GLN A 136 -3.30 3.28 9.38
N VAL A 137 -3.67 4.55 9.17
CA VAL A 137 -4.26 5.39 10.23
C VAL A 137 -5.53 4.77 10.80
N GLU A 138 -6.37 4.21 9.95
CA GLU A 138 -7.59 3.54 10.38
C GLU A 138 -7.29 2.27 11.20
N SER A 139 -6.32 1.47 10.78
CA SER A 139 -5.89 0.28 11.53
C SER A 139 -5.33 0.65 12.90
N GLU A 140 -4.53 1.71 12.98
CA GLU A 140 -3.99 2.24 14.23
C GLU A 140 -5.12 2.73 15.17
N ASN A 141 -6.14 3.41 14.61
CA ASN A 141 -7.30 3.85 15.37
C ASN A 141 -8.13 2.66 15.90
N ILE A 142 -8.28 1.60 15.12
CA ILE A 142 -8.94 0.38 15.55
C ILE A 142 -8.13 -0.29 16.67
N LEU A 143 -6.79 -0.36 16.53
CA LEU A 143 -5.92 -0.93 17.55
C LEU A 143 -5.99 -0.17 18.87
N ALA A 144 -6.10 1.15 18.82
CA ALA A 144 -6.25 2.01 20.00
C ALA A 144 -7.62 1.85 20.70
N SER A 145 -8.61 1.24 20.03
CA SER A 145 -9.91 0.94 20.63
C SER A 145 -9.84 -0.33 21.49
N ASP A 146 -10.48 -0.32 22.66
CA ASP A 146 -10.51 -1.47 23.60
C ASP A 146 -11.22 -2.73 23.01
N MET A 147 -11.65 -2.68 21.76
CA MET A 147 -12.46 -3.70 21.08
C MET A 147 -11.71 -4.47 19.99
N ALA A 148 -10.47 -4.10 19.71
CA ALA A 148 -9.67 -4.77 18.68
C ALA A 148 -9.10 -6.10 19.17
N GLN A 149 -8.99 -7.05 18.25
CA GLN A 149 -8.11 -8.21 18.44
C GLN A 149 -6.68 -7.78 18.03
N PRO A 150 -5.76 -7.57 18.97
CA PRO A 150 -4.44 -6.98 18.69
C PRO A 150 -3.67 -7.73 17.60
N ALA A 151 -3.74 -9.06 17.59
CA ALA A 151 -3.03 -9.90 16.62
C ALA A 151 -3.51 -9.68 15.16
N ALA A 152 -4.80 -9.41 14.94
CA ALA A 152 -5.33 -9.16 13.60
C ALA A 152 -4.87 -7.79 13.08
N VAL A 153 -4.89 -6.77 13.93
CA VAL A 153 -4.44 -5.42 13.56
C VAL A 153 -2.93 -5.38 13.36
N ASP A 154 -2.14 -6.03 14.21
CA ASP A 154 -0.69 -6.16 14.04
C ASP A 154 -0.31 -6.85 12.72
N SER A 155 -1.11 -7.81 12.27
CA SER A 155 -0.90 -8.44 10.96
C SER A 155 -1.13 -7.48 9.81
N ILE A 156 -2.19 -6.66 9.88
CA ILE A 156 -2.50 -5.65 8.87
C ILE A 156 -1.40 -4.59 8.82
N LEU A 157 -0.98 -4.06 9.97
CA LEU A 157 0.06 -3.04 10.05
C LEU A 157 1.39 -3.54 9.48
N ARG A 158 1.79 -4.79 9.77
CA ARG A 158 2.98 -5.39 9.16
C ARG A 158 2.89 -5.51 7.65
N ASN A 159 1.72 -5.86 7.11
CA ASN A 159 1.53 -5.95 5.68
C ASN A 159 1.61 -4.56 5.02
N ILE A 160 1.05 -3.52 5.64
CA ILE A 160 1.17 -2.14 5.15
C ILE A 160 2.64 -1.69 5.15
N ASP A 161 3.37 -1.96 6.24
CA ASP A 161 4.78 -1.60 6.38
C ASP A 161 5.66 -2.31 5.33
N SER A 162 5.39 -3.59 5.03
CA SER A 162 6.11 -4.30 3.97
C SER A 162 5.91 -3.66 2.60
N VAL A 163 4.69 -3.22 2.27
CA VAL A 163 4.40 -2.54 0.99
C VAL A 163 5.15 -1.20 0.90
N PHE A 164 5.19 -0.42 1.97
CA PHE A 164 5.96 0.83 1.98
C PHE A 164 7.46 0.59 1.85
N THR A 165 7.99 -0.46 2.49
CA THR A 165 9.41 -0.82 2.41
C THR A 165 9.79 -1.25 1.00
N GLU A 166 9.00 -2.10 0.36
CA GLU A 166 9.19 -2.52 -1.02
C GLU A 166 9.16 -1.34 -2.00
N GLN A 167 8.18 -0.43 -1.86
CA GLN A 167 8.08 0.77 -2.69
C GLN A 167 9.26 1.73 -2.46
N GLY A 168 9.70 1.89 -1.21
CA GLY A 168 10.86 2.69 -0.86
C GLY A 168 12.17 2.14 -1.44
N ALA A 169 12.38 0.83 -1.37
CA ALA A 169 13.54 0.17 -1.94
C ALA A 169 13.61 0.34 -3.47
N GLN A 170 12.47 0.18 -4.15
CA GLN A 170 12.38 0.38 -5.60
C GLN A 170 12.61 1.84 -6.02
N ALA A 171 12.12 2.81 -5.24
CA ALA A 171 12.36 4.23 -5.50
C ALA A 171 13.86 4.57 -5.37
N LEU A 172 14.55 4.00 -4.38
CA LEU A 172 15.99 4.17 -4.19
C LEU A 172 16.79 3.52 -5.32
N GLU A 173 16.43 2.33 -5.75
CA GLU A 173 17.08 1.64 -6.86
C GLU A 173 16.95 2.43 -8.18
N ARG A 174 15.76 3.01 -8.44
CA ARG A 174 15.53 3.88 -9.60
C ARG A 174 16.38 5.15 -9.55
N SER A 175 16.48 5.80 -8.40
CA SER A 175 17.28 7.01 -8.24
C SER A 175 18.78 6.75 -8.41
N SER A 176 19.27 5.58 -7.97
CA SER A 176 20.69 5.21 -8.14
C SER A 176 21.03 4.91 -9.59
N ARG A 177 20.13 4.30 -10.37
CA ARG A 177 20.32 4.04 -11.80
C ARG A 177 20.33 5.33 -12.62
N LEU A 178 19.40 6.27 -12.34
CA LEU A 178 19.37 7.57 -13.02
C LEU A 178 20.67 8.39 -12.81
N ASN A 179 21.32 8.25 -11.65
CA ASN A 179 22.60 8.90 -11.39
C ASN A 179 23.78 8.18 -12.07
N ALA A 180 23.68 6.88 -12.35
CA ALA A 180 24.70 6.12 -13.07
C ALA A 180 24.70 6.40 -14.59
N ASP A 181 23.53 6.71 -15.16
CA ASP A 181 23.36 7.02 -16.58
C ASP A 181 23.69 8.51 -16.91
N ALA A 182 23.92 9.34 -15.90
CA ALA A 182 24.23 10.77 -16.02
C ALA A 182 25.74 11.08 -15.96
N VAL A 183 26.60 10.07 -15.86
CA VAL A 183 28.08 10.16 -15.89
C VAL A 183 28.62 9.54 -17.16
#